data_1b98a97370d838b6674b17395204d44a
#
_entry.id   1b98a97370d838b6674b17395204d44a
#
_cell.length_a   1.000
_cell.length_b   1.000
_cell.length_c   1.000
_cell.angle_alpha   90.00
_cell.angle_beta   90.00
_cell.angle_gamma   90.00
#
_symmetry.space_group_name_H-M   'P 1'
#
loop_
_entity.id
_entity.type
_entity.pdbx_description
1 polymer ?
#
loop_
_entity_poly.entity_id
_entity_poly.type
_entity_poly.pdbx_seq_one_letter_code
_entity_poly.pdbx_strand_id
1 'polypeptide(L)'
;NGKMVSRILMSVSQQEIERTSERTKVGLAGAIKQGHIPHQAPLGYKHENKKLVIDHLTKDVVIRIFELYHKGMSYQKISTLFNKEQVLGKTNWRDSSIVAILENEIYKGDFVHGKRTKHPTYYENVVEPIVSKEMWEECQVQKKKNSKSYQRTLTYLFLQKLRCPKCNSYMVIKYSKKEGKYIQCSNSECDYKKVLPKEEEEEKDK
;
A
#
# COMPACT_ATOMS: atom_id res chain seq x y z
N ASN A 1 37.85 6.41 39.34
CA ASN A 1 38.37 5.58 38.21
C ASN A 1 37.32 4.59 37.63
N GLY A 2 36.43 3.99 38.43
CA GLY A 2 35.44 3.02 37.91
C GLY A 2 34.44 3.57 36.85
N LYS A 3 33.96 4.81 36.99
CA LYS A 3 33.05 5.45 36.01
C LYS A 3 33.71 5.67 34.65
N MET A 4 35.02 5.94 34.59
CA MET A 4 35.76 6.12 33.34
C MET A 4 35.94 4.79 32.61
N VAL A 5 36.30 3.74 33.31
CA VAL A 5 36.46 2.38 32.79
C VAL A 5 35.10 1.90 32.21
N SER A 6 34.03 2.09 32.94
CA SER A 6 32.67 1.74 32.48
C SER A 6 32.27 2.45 31.17
N ARG A 7 32.61 3.76 31.03
CA ARG A 7 32.34 4.51 29.81
C ARG A 7 33.15 4.00 28.61
N ILE A 8 34.43 3.67 28.84
CA ILE A 8 35.27 3.11 27.79
C ILE A 8 34.72 1.75 27.33
N LEU A 9 34.37 0.87 28.26
CA LEU A 9 33.78 -0.42 27.92
C LEU A 9 32.48 -0.28 27.13
N MET A 10 31.57 0.64 27.53
CA MET A 10 30.35 0.93 26.78
C MET A 10 30.64 1.44 25.38
N SER A 11 31.63 2.36 25.21
CA SER A 11 32.01 2.88 23.91
C SER A 11 32.59 1.78 22.99
N VAL A 12 33.41 0.89 23.51
CA VAL A 12 33.96 -0.26 22.76
C VAL A 12 32.82 -1.20 22.33
N SER A 13 31.92 -1.55 23.24
CA SER A 13 30.77 -2.40 22.94
C SER A 13 29.86 -1.79 21.87
N GLN A 14 29.63 -0.47 21.90
CA GLN A 14 28.88 0.23 20.90
C GLN A 14 29.56 0.17 19.53
N GLN A 15 30.87 0.38 19.45
CA GLN A 15 31.62 0.26 18.20
C GLN A 15 31.57 -1.16 17.63
N GLU A 16 31.63 -2.19 18.47
CA GLU A 16 31.47 -3.58 18.01
C GLU A 16 30.10 -3.84 17.38
N ILE A 17 29.04 -3.33 18.00
CA ILE A 17 27.66 -3.42 17.46
C ILE A 17 27.57 -2.72 16.10
N GLU A 18 28.11 -1.50 15.98
CA GLU A 18 28.11 -0.73 14.74
C GLU A 18 28.87 -1.46 13.63
N ARG A 19 30.08 -1.93 13.90
CA ARG A 19 30.91 -2.70 12.95
C ARG A 19 30.22 -4.00 12.51
N THR A 20 29.58 -4.71 13.44
CA THR A 20 28.84 -5.94 13.11
C THR A 20 27.63 -5.63 12.22
N SER A 21 26.91 -4.54 12.51
CA SER A 21 25.80 -4.06 11.69
C SER A 21 26.25 -3.69 10.27
N GLU A 22 27.37 -2.98 10.14
CA GLU A 22 27.93 -2.62 8.83
C GLU A 22 28.37 -3.85 8.04
N ARG A 23 29.09 -4.78 8.66
CA ARG A 23 29.49 -6.05 8.01
C ARG A 23 28.27 -6.82 7.52
N THR A 24 27.22 -6.89 8.34
CA THR A 24 25.97 -7.57 7.96
C THR A 24 25.31 -6.89 6.77
N LYS A 25 25.24 -5.55 6.75
CA LYS A 25 24.67 -4.78 5.62
C LYS A 25 25.47 -5.00 4.33
N VAL A 26 26.79 -4.95 4.40
CA VAL A 26 27.69 -5.18 3.25
C VAL A 26 27.54 -6.61 2.74
N GLY A 27 27.56 -7.61 3.63
CA GLY A 27 27.37 -9.02 3.28
C GLY A 27 26.01 -9.27 2.61
N LEU A 28 24.94 -8.68 3.15
CA LEU A 28 23.61 -8.78 2.60
C LEU A 28 23.52 -8.12 1.20
N ALA A 29 24.10 -6.93 1.04
CA ALA A 29 24.15 -6.26 -0.25
C ALA A 29 24.89 -7.08 -1.31
N GLY A 30 26.01 -7.71 -0.92
CA GLY A 30 26.77 -8.63 -1.78
C GLY A 30 25.97 -9.87 -2.17
N ALA A 31 25.24 -10.48 -1.22
CA ALA A 31 24.39 -11.63 -1.46
C ALA A 31 23.24 -11.28 -2.43
N ILE A 32 22.59 -10.13 -2.23
CA ILE A 32 21.50 -9.68 -3.12
C ILE A 32 22.02 -9.48 -4.55
N LYS A 33 23.16 -8.83 -4.75
CA LYS A 33 23.78 -8.66 -6.07
C LYS A 33 24.09 -9.99 -6.78
N GLN A 34 24.31 -11.06 -6.02
CA GLN A 34 24.49 -12.42 -6.55
C GLN A 34 23.18 -13.17 -6.79
N GLY A 35 22.03 -12.51 -6.60
CA GLY A 35 20.70 -13.10 -6.76
C GLY A 35 20.18 -13.86 -5.53
N HIS A 36 20.87 -13.77 -4.40
CA HIS A 36 20.44 -14.39 -3.15
C HIS A 36 19.47 -13.45 -2.43
N ILE A 37 18.18 -13.64 -2.66
CA ILE A 37 17.14 -12.83 -2.01
C ILE A 37 16.80 -13.42 -0.63
N PRO A 38 16.91 -12.63 0.46
CA PRO A 38 16.78 -13.15 1.83
C PRO A 38 15.33 -13.34 2.29
N HIS A 39 14.35 -13.13 1.43
CA HIS A 39 12.93 -13.22 1.76
C HIS A 39 12.33 -14.52 1.23
N GLN A 40 11.13 -14.87 1.75
CA GLN A 40 10.34 -15.95 1.20
C GLN A 40 10.06 -15.71 -0.28
N ALA A 41 10.12 -16.77 -1.10
CA ALA A 41 9.85 -16.67 -2.52
C ALA A 41 8.41 -16.16 -2.76
N PRO A 42 8.25 -15.09 -3.55
CA PRO A 42 6.91 -14.64 -3.94
C PRO A 42 6.28 -15.65 -4.91
N LEU A 43 4.96 -15.56 -5.08
CA LEU A 43 4.24 -16.40 -6.05
C LEU A 43 4.90 -16.30 -7.44
N GLY A 44 5.02 -17.42 -8.14
CA GLY A 44 5.70 -17.48 -9.44
C GLY A 44 7.20 -17.76 -9.34
N TYR A 45 7.78 -17.74 -8.14
CA TYR A 45 9.18 -18.07 -7.89
C TYR A 45 9.33 -19.14 -6.82
N LYS A 46 10.43 -19.86 -6.88
CA LYS A 46 10.90 -20.81 -5.85
C LYS A 46 12.37 -20.55 -5.53
N HIS A 47 12.79 -20.94 -4.34
CA HIS A 47 14.22 -20.94 -3.99
C HIS A 47 14.88 -22.21 -4.46
N GLU A 48 15.92 -22.05 -5.26
CA GLU A 48 16.81 -23.12 -5.69
C GLU A 48 18.25 -22.68 -5.53
N ASN A 49 19.06 -23.44 -4.78
CA ASN A 49 20.45 -23.07 -4.48
C ASN A 49 20.62 -21.63 -3.94
N LYS A 50 19.74 -21.19 -3.05
CA LYS A 50 19.69 -19.84 -2.46
C LYS A 50 19.34 -18.71 -3.46
N LYS A 51 19.06 -19.02 -4.71
CA LYS A 51 18.60 -18.06 -5.73
C LYS A 51 17.11 -18.19 -5.97
N LEU A 52 16.49 -17.08 -6.39
CA LEU A 52 15.11 -17.11 -6.88
C LEU A 52 15.11 -17.57 -8.33
N VAL A 53 14.38 -18.65 -8.61
CA VAL A 53 14.18 -19.22 -9.95
C VAL A 53 12.67 -19.22 -10.24
N ILE A 54 12.30 -19.05 -11.50
CA ILE A 54 10.89 -19.09 -11.92
C ILE A 54 10.30 -20.46 -11.63
N ASP A 55 9.14 -20.47 -10.97
CA ASP A 55 8.33 -21.66 -10.77
C ASP A 55 7.32 -21.81 -11.90
N HIS A 56 7.55 -22.75 -12.80
CA HIS A 56 6.69 -23.02 -13.96
C HIS A 56 5.25 -23.43 -13.60
N LEU A 57 5.00 -23.89 -12.37
CA LEU A 57 3.65 -24.26 -11.93
C LEU A 57 2.79 -23.04 -11.55
N THR A 58 3.44 -21.97 -11.10
CA THR A 58 2.72 -20.82 -10.54
C THR A 58 2.94 -19.52 -11.32
N LYS A 59 3.91 -19.47 -12.25
CA LYS A 59 4.20 -18.28 -13.05
C LYS A 59 3.01 -17.80 -13.88
N ASP A 60 2.27 -18.75 -14.49
CA ASP A 60 1.15 -18.41 -15.37
C ASP A 60 0.01 -17.70 -14.64
N VAL A 61 -0.14 -18.01 -13.35
CA VAL A 61 -1.10 -17.30 -12.48
C VAL A 61 -0.70 -15.83 -12.31
N VAL A 62 0.61 -15.56 -12.16
CA VAL A 62 1.12 -14.19 -12.04
C VAL A 62 0.91 -13.44 -13.34
N ILE A 63 1.29 -14.02 -14.48
CA ILE A 63 1.09 -13.42 -15.81
C ILE A 63 -0.38 -13.07 -16.01
N ARG A 64 -1.29 -14.01 -15.69
CA ARG A 64 -2.73 -13.80 -15.80
C ARG A 64 -3.24 -12.65 -14.92
N ILE A 65 -2.68 -12.45 -13.71
CA ILE A 65 -3.04 -11.30 -12.85
C ILE A 65 -2.68 -9.98 -13.55
N PHE A 66 -1.47 -9.86 -14.09
CA PHE A 66 -1.02 -8.67 -14.79
C PHE A 66 -1.85 -8.39 -16.04
N GLU A 67 -2.15 -9.42 -16.85
CA GLU A 67 -3.00 -9.27 -18.05
C GLU A 67 -4.42 -8.83 -17.71
N LEU A 68 -5.06 -9.45 -16.72
CA LEU A 68 -6.42 -9.08 -16.31
C LEU A 68 -6.47 -7.64 -15.79
N TYR A 69 -5.46 -7.24 -15.02
CA TYR A 69 -5.37 -5.88 -14.53
C TYR A 69 -5.11 -4.87 -15.64
N HIS A 70 -4.22 -5.19 -16.58
CA HIS A 70 -3.96 -4.39 -17.78
C HIS A 70 -5.22 -4.21 -18.64
N LYS A 71 -6.05 -5.25 -18.78
CA LYS A 71 -7.37 -5.19 -19.44
C LYS A 71 -8.41 -4.35 -18.67
N GLY A 72 -8.05 -3.73 -17.53
CA GLY A 72 -8.90 -2.82 -16.77
C GLY A 72 -9.76 -3.48 -15.68
N MET A 73 -9.54 -4.75 -15.33
CA MET A 73 -10.22 -5.39 -14.22
C MET A 73 -9.76 -4.81 -12.87
N SER A 74 -10.68 -4.59 -11.94
CA SER A 74 -10.33 -4.18 -10.57
C SER A 74 -9.77 -5.36 -9.76
N TYR A 75 -8.99 -5.06 -8.71
CA TYR A 75 -8.45 -6.06 -7.78
C TYR A 75 -9.53 -7.00 -7.24
N GLN A 76 -10.69 -6.44 -6.86
CA GLN A 76 -11.83 -7.19 -6.34
C GLN A 76 -12.44 -8.14 -7.39
N LYS A 77 -12.53 -7.72 -8.64
CA LYS A 77 -13.03 -8.61 -9.72
C LYS A 77 -12.07 -9.76 -9.96
N ILE A 78 -10.74 -9.49 -9.93
CA ILE A 78 -9.70 -10.51 -10.12
C ILE A 78 -9.74 -11.50 -8.94
N SER A 79 -9.80 -11.03 -7.69
CA SER A 79 -9.85 -11.90 -6.51
C SER A 79 -11.11 -12.77 -6.50
N THR A 80 -12.27 -12.18 -6.85
CA THR A 80 -13.55 -12.92 -6.96
C THR A 80 -13.50 -14.00 -8.06
N LEU A 81 -12.92 -13.68 -9.23
CA LEU A 81 -12.74 -14.61 -10.33
C LEU A 81 -11.86 -15.79 -9.90
N PHE A 82 -10.71 -15.52 -9.27
CA PHE A 82 -9.77 -16.53 -8.81
C PHE A 82 -10.34 -17.43 -7.70
N ASN A 83 -11.18 -16.86 -6.83
CA ASN A 83 -11.90 -17.64 -5.81
C ASN A 83 -12.96 -18.56 -6.45
N LYS A 84 -13.66 -18.08 -7.47
CA LYS A 84 -14.65 -18.89 -8.21
C LYS A 84 -14.00 -20.04 -8.96
N GLU A 85 -12.86 -19.79 -9.58
CA GLU A 85 -12.10 -20.81 -10.34
C GLU A 85 -11.21 -21.67 -9.44
N GLN A 86 -11.11 -21.39 -8.15
CA GLN A 86 -10.26 -22.08 -7.18
C GLN A 86 -8.79 -22.18 -7.65
N VAL A 87 -8.27 -21.09 -8.19
CA VAL A 87 -6.91 -21.03 -8.74
C VAL A 87 -5.87 -21.49 -7.71
N LEU A 88 -5.01 -22.44 -8.07
CA LEU A 88 -4.05 -23.11 -7.18
C LEU A 88 -4.73 -23.87 -6.00
N GLY A 89 -5.97 -24.30 -6.14
CA GLY A 89 -6.73 -24.94 -5.06
C GLY A 89 -7.10 -23.99 -3.90
N LYS A 90 -6.93 -22.67 -4.09
CA LYS A 90 -7.25 -21.66 -3.07
C LYS A 90 -8.61 -21.03 -3.33
N THR A 91 -9.41 -20.93 -2.25
CA THR A 91 -10.74 -20.30 -2.25
C THR A 91 -10.74 -18.93 -1.56
N ASN A 92 -9.58 -18.45 -1.10
CA ASN A 92 -9.46 -17.21 -0.32
C ASN A 92 -8.39 -16.26 -0.91
N TRP A 93 -8.58 -15.90 -2.17
CA TRP A 93 -7.83 -14.80 -2.77
C TRP A 93 -8.39 -13.46 -2.27
N ARG A 94 -7.52 -12.62 -1.74
CA ARG A 94 -7.88 -11.28 -1.24
C ARG A 94 -7.38 -10.20 -2.19
N ASP A 95 -8.08 -9.08 -2.24
CA ASP A 95 -7.66 -7.90 -3.01
C ASP A 95 -6.26 -7.45 -2.64
N SER A 96 -5.92 -7.48 -1.34
CA SER A 96 -4.58 -7.16 -0.85
C SER A 96 -3.48 -8.06 -1.40
N SER A 97 -3.78 -9.33 -1.66
CA SER A 97 -2.83 -10.27 -2.27
C SER A 97 -2.57 -9.91 -3.73
N ILE A 98 -3.63 -9.56 -4.48
CA ILE A 98 -3.50 -9.10 -5.86
C ILE A 98 -2.70 -7.79 -5.93
N VAL A 99 -2.99 -6.83 -5.05
CA VAL A 99 -2.24 -5.56 -4.96
C VAL A 99 -0.77 -5.82 -4.66
N ALA A 100 -0.47 -6.69 -3.68
CA ALA A 100 0.91 -7.02 -3.32
C ALA A 100 1.70 -7.65 -4.48
N ILE A 101 1.05 -8.48 -5.31
CA ILE A 101 1.66 -9.06 -6.51
C ILE A 101 1.94 -7.94 -7.54
N LEU A 102 0.96 -7.09 -7.86
CA LEU A 102 1.12 -6.03 -8.85
C LEU A 102 2.14 -4.95 -8.46
N GLU A 103 2.37 -4.73 -7.14
CA GLU A 103 3.33 -3.74 -6.62
C GLU A 103 4.74 -4.28 -6.43
N ASN A 104 4.93 -5.58 -6.57
CA ASN A 104 6.23 -6.18 -6.32
C ASN A 104 7.15 -6.05 -7.54
N GLU A 105 8.25 -5.35 -7.37
CA GLU A 105 9.23 -5.08 -8.42
C GLU A 105 10.02 -6.33 -8.85
N ILE A 106 10.00 -7.39 -8.05
CA ILE A 106 10.63 -8.68 -8.39
C ILE A 106 10.12 -9.23 -9.72
N TYR A 107 8.83 -9.03 -10.03
CA TYR A 107 8.23 -9.54 -11.26
C TYR A 107 8.78 -8.91 -12.54
N LYS A 108 9.33 -7.69 -12.47
CA LYS A 108 10.08 -7.05 -13.57
C LYS A 108 11.60 -7.31 -13.52
N GLY A 109 12.06 -8.08 -12.52
CA GLY A 109 13.46 -8.45 -12.34
C GLY A 109 14.24 -7.63 -11.32
N ASP A 110 13.64 -6.61 -10.71
CA ASP A 110 14.29 -5.72 -9.75
C ASP A 110 13.96 -6.11 -8.31
N PHE A 111 14.87 -5.80 -7.39
CA PHE A 111 14.64 -6.05 -5.96
C PHE A 111 14.89 -4.78 -5.13
N VAL A 112 13.97 -4.48 -4.23
CA VAL A 112 14.10 -3.34 -3.29
C VAL A 112 14.28 -3.87 -1.88
N HIS A 113 15.48 -3.65 -1.34
CA HIS A 113 15.76 -3.96 0.06
C HIS A 113 15.38 -2.80 0.96
N GLY A 114 14.75 -3.10 2.09
CA GLY A 114 14.39 -2.08 3.07
C GLY A 114 13.28 -1.12 2.60
N LYS A 115 12.31 -1.58 1.81
CA LYS A 115 11.21 -0.76 1.27
C LYS A 115 10.46 0.06 2.32
N ARG A 116 10.46 -0.38 3.60
CA ARG A 116 9.84 0.34 4.73
C ARG A 116 10.81 1.19 5.54
N THR A 117 12.09 1.22 5.19
CA THR A 117 13.11 2.01 5.88
C THR A 117 13.22 3.42 5.28
N LYS A 118 13.90 4.33 5.99
CA LYS A 118 14.15 5.70 5.49
C LYS A 118 15.00 5.73 4.20
N HIS A 119 15.83 4.69 3.99
CA HIS A 119 16.77 4.61 2.87
C HIS A 119 16.64 3.23 2.19
N PRO A 120 15.63 3.05 1.31
CA PRO A 120 15.51 1.83 0.53
C PRO A 120 16.66 1.73 -0.47
N THR A 121 17.18 0.52 -0.68
CA THR A 121 18.24 0.26 -1.66
C THR A 121 17.65 -0.54 -2.82
N TYR A 122 17.87 -0.05 -4.04
CA TYR A 122 17.36 -0.63 -5.28
C TYR A 122 18.45 -1.46 -5.95
N TYR A 123 18.07 -2.65 -6.41
CA TYR A 123 18.93 -3.56 -7.16
C TYR A 123 18.20 -3.93 -8.45
N GLU A 124 18.79 -3.58 -9.59
CA GLU A 124 18.21 -3.83 -10.91
C GLU A 124 18.67 -5.16 -11.49
N ASN A 125 17.78 -5.84 -12.20
CA ASN A 125 18.05 -7.08 -12.94
C ASN A 125 18.72 -8.19 -12.12
N VAL A 126 18.27 -8.37 -10.87
CA VAL A 126 18.82 -9.36 -9.94
C VAL A 126 18.16 -10.72 -10.10
N VAL A 127 16.91 -10.74 -10.57
CA VAL A 127 16.08 -11.94 -10.72
C VAL A 127 15.58 -12.01 -12.17
N GLU A 128 15.39 -13.22 -12.69
CA GLU A 128 14.77 -13.42 -13.99
C GLU A 128 13.32 -12.90 -13.96
N PRO A 129 12.92 -11.95 -14.86
CA PRO A 129 11.60 -11.36 -14.83
C PRO A 129 10.53 -12.34 -15.34
N ILE A 130 9.36 -12.37 -14.70
CA ILE A 130 8.17 -13.08 -15.18
C ILE A 130 7.35 -12.20 -16.14
N VAL A 131 7.38 -10.89 -15.93
CA VAL A 131 6.61 -9.90 -16.70
C VAL A 131 7.57 -8.87 -17.28
N SER A 132 7.29 -8.36 -18.48
CA SER A 132 8.12 -7.30 -19.07
C SER A 132 8.04 -6.01 -18.26
N LYS A 133 9.11 -5.20 -18.31
CA LYS A 133 9.17 -3.92 -17.59
C LYS A 133 8.04 -2.98 -18.06
N GLU A 134 7.75 -2.97 -19.35
CA GLU A 134 6.70 -2.16 -19.96
C GLU A 134 5.32 -2.51 -19.39
N MET A 135 4.97 -3.80 -19.37
CA MET A 135 3.69 -4.26 -18.83
C MET A 135 3.56 -3.94 -17.33
N TRP A 136 4.64 -4.09 -16.56
CA TRP A 136 4.64 -3.72 -15.15
C TRP A 136 4.40 -2.22 -14.96
N GLU A 137 5.07 -1.36 -15.74
CA GLU A 137 4.92 0.09 -15.68
C GLU A 137 3.51 0.55 -16.10
N GLU A 138 2.95 -0.03 -17.15
CA GLU A 138 1.58 0.24 -17.59
C GLU A 138 0.56 -0.10 -16.49
N CYS A 139 0.75 -1.20 -15.78
CA CYS A 139 -0.05 -1.55 -14.61
C CYS A 139 0.08 -0.50 -13.48
N GLN A 140 1.29 0.06 -13.23
CA GLN A 140 1.46 1.13 -12.25
C GLN A 140 0.77 2.44 -12.68
N VAL A 141 0.82 2.77 -13.97
CA VAL A 141 0.08 3.93 -14.52
C VAL A 141 -1.42 3.73 -14.35
N GLN A 142 -1.94 2.54 -14.68
CA GLN A 142 -3.34 2.21 -14.48
C GLN A 142 -3.76 2.30 -13.00
N LYS A 143 -2.90 1.87 -12.09
CA LYS A 143 -3.11 2.00 -10.64
C LYS A 143 -3.25 3.46 -10.22
N LYS A 144 -2.38 4.35 -10.72
CA LYS A 144 -2.47 5.79 -10.43
C LYS A 144 -3.77 6.40 -10.95
N LYS A 145 -4.24 6.00 -12.13
CA LYS A 145 -5.53 6.44 -12.70
C LYS A 145 -6.72 5.94 -11.87
N ASN A 146 -6.65 4.72 -11.37
CA ASN A 146 -7.71 4.11 -10.55
C ASN A 146 -7.71 4.61 -9.10
N SER A 147 -6.60 5.20 -8.63
CA SER A 147 -6.48 5.79 -7.30
C SER A 147 -7.30 7.08 -7.25
N LYS A 148 -8.53 6.99 -6.76
CA LYS A 148 -9.34 8.17 -6.47
C LYS A 148 -8.82 8.80 -5.18
N SER A 149 -8.06 9.87 -5.31
CA SER A 149 -7.74 10.73 -4.17
C SER A 149 -9.03 11.42 -3.71
N TYR A 150 -9.65 10.89 -2.65
CA TYR A 150 -10.73 11.60 -1.99
C TYR A 150 -10.10 12.72 -1.14
N GLN A 151 -9.88 13.87 -1.77
CA GLN A 151 -9.58 15.08 -1.01
C GLN A 151 -10.90 15.62 -0.48
N ARG A 152 -11.02 15.70 0.85
CA ARG A 152 -12.10 16.46 1.47
C ARG A 152 -11.90 17.92 1.09
N THR A 153 -12.68 18.42 0.16
CA THR A 153 -12.68 19.84 -0.25
C THR A 153 -13.14 20.77 0.86
N LEU A 154 -13.84 20.26 1.88
CA LEU A 154 -14.36 21.03 2.99
C LEU A 154 -13.92 20.38 4.31
N THR A 155 -13.14 21.13 5.10
CA THR A 155 -12.81 20.75 6.48
C THR A 155 -13.89 21.31 7.39
N TYR A 156 -14.78 20.46 7.89
CA TYR A 156 -15.79 20.87 8.85
C TYR A 156 -15.17 20.91 10.26
N LEU A 157 -14.88 22.11 10.77
CA LEU A 157 -14.30 22.33 12.11
C LEU A 157 -15.18 21.73 13.24
N PHE A 158 -16.48 21.63 13.03
CA PHE A 158 -17.45 21.17 14.01
C PHE A 158 -18.04 19.80 13.69
N LEU A 159 -17.35 18.98 12.87
CA LEU A 159 -17.81 17.62 12.57
C LEU A 159 -17.99 16.84 13.90
N GLN A 160 -19.16 16.26 14.12
CA GLN A 160 -19.55 15.52 15.33
C GLN A 160 -19.55 16.34 16.65
N LYS A 161 -19.31 17.66 16.62
CA LYS A 161 -19.41 18.52 17.81
C LYS A 161 -20.78 19.19 17.95
N LEU A 162 -21.51 19.32 16.86
CA LEU A 162 -22.87 19.88 16.89
C LEU A 162 -23.84 18.85 17.43
N ARG A 163 -24.61 19.25 18.44
CA ARG A 163 -25.64 18.43 19.07
C ARG A 163 -27.04 18.91 18.68
N CYS A 164 -27.93 17.97 18.51
CA CYS A 164 -29.33 18.27 18.22
C CYS A 164 -30.00 18.89 19.47
N PRO A 165 -30.68 20.04 19.38
CA PRO A 165 -31.34 20.66 20.49
C PRO A 165 -32.55 19.87 21.03
N LYS A 166 -33.11 18.95 20.24
CA LYS A 166 -34.24 18.12 20.64
C LYS A 166 -33.85 16.84 21.37
N CYS A 167 -32.82 16.10 20.86
CA CYS A 167 -32.49 14.76 21.35
C CYS A 167 -31.01 14.60 21.74
N ASN A 168 -30.21 15.65 21.67
CA ASN A 168 -28.78 15.66 22.01
C ASN A 168 -27.90 14.69 21.16
N SER A 169 -28.44 14.06 20.13
CA SER A 169 -27.68 13.24 19.17
C SER A 169 -26.80 14.12 18.27
N TYR A 170 -25.85 13.51 17.56
CA TYR A 170 -25.00 14.26 16.62
C TYR A 170 -25.79 14.82 15.45
N MET A 171 -25.35 15.93 14.91
CA MET A 171 -25.91 16.51 13.69
C MET A 171 -25.01 16.23 12.51
N VAL A 172 -25.63 15.99 11.32
CA VAL A 172 -24.95 15.65 10.05
C VAL A 172 -25.33 16.71 9.03
N ILE A 173 -24.33 17.17 8.27
CA ILE A 173 -24.58 18.06 7.12
C ILE A 173 -24.95 17.20 5.92
N LYS A 174 -26.08 17.50 5.29
CA LYS A 174 -26.52 16.88 4.06
C LYS A 174 -26.71 17.93 2.96
N TYR A 175 -26.73 17.49 1.73
CA TYR A 175 -26.97 18.35 0.57
C TYR A 175 -28.18 17.82 -0.22
N SER A 176 -29.12 18.71 -0.56
CA SER A 176 -30.24 18.43 -1.45
C SER A 176 -30.20 19.39 -2.65
N LYS A 177 -30.51 18.90 -3.82
CA LYS A 177 -30.61 19.75 -5.05
C LYS A 177 -31.63 20.88 -4.92
N LYS A 178 -32.72 20.67 -4.13
CA LYS A 178 -33.79 21.66 -3.94
C LYS A 178 -33.49 22.68 -2.85
N GLU A 179 -32.89 22.23 -1.72
CA GLU A 179 -32.75 23.04 -0.49
C GLU A 179 -31.31 23.48 -0.22
N GLY A 180 -30.33 22.97 -1.00
CA GLY A 180 -28.93 23.25 -0.79
C GLY A 180 -28.35 22.47 0.39
N LYS A 181 -27.40 23.08 1.12
CA LYS A 181 -26.78 22.52 2.34
C LYS A 181 -27.73 22.66 3.54
N TYR A 182 -27.95 21.59 4.27
CA TYR A 182 -28.74 21.58 5.50
C TYR A 182 -28.15 20.67 6.56
N ILE A 183 -28.45 20.95 7.83
CA ILE A 183 -28.05 20.15 8.96
C ILE A 183 -29.25 19.35 9.43
N GLN A 184 -29.08 18.04 9.61
CA GLN A 184 -30.11 17.12 10.06
C GLN A 184 -29.59 16.29 11.25
N CYS A 185 -30.50 15.92 12.17
CA CYS A 185 -30.20 15.01 13.25
C CYS A 185 -29.82 13.63 12.70
N SER A 186 -28.81 12.96 13.33
CA SER A 186 -28.42 11.60 12.98
C SER A 186 -29.37 10.52 13.52
N ASN A 187 -30.21 10.86 14.50
CA ASN A 187 -31.22 9.96 15.04
C ASN A 187 -32.41 9.90 14.10
N SER A 188 -32.75 8.69 13.64
CA SER A 188 -33.87 8.42 12.72
C SER A 188 -35.24 8.78 13.29
N GLU A 189 -35.38 8.80 14.62
CA GLU A 189 -36.63 9.15 15.34
C GLU A 189 -36.78 10.67 15.56
N CYS A 190 -35.80 11.47 15.15
CA CYS A 190 -35.79 12.90 15.38
C CYS A 190 -35.78 13.69 14.06
N ASP A 191 -36.87 14.39 13.78
CA ASP A 191 -37.07 15.16 12.54
C ASP A 191 -36.41 16.54 12.54
N TYR A 192 -35.49 16.82 13.48
CA TYR A 192 -34.85 18.13 13.53
C TYR A 192 -33.98 18.38 12.33
N LYS A 193 -34.31 19.41 11.55
CA LYS A 193 -33.61 19.86 10.34
C LYS A 193 -33.47 21.39 10.37
N LYS A 194 -32.28 21.89 9.97
CA LYS A 194 -32.03 23.32 9.81
C LYS A 194 -31.33 23.57 8.48
N VAL A 195 -31.92 24.38 7.63
CA VAL A 195 -31.30 24.79 6.35
C VAL A 195 -30.22 25.84 6.63
N LEU A 196 -29.06 25.68 6.04
CA LEU A 196 -27.96 26.65 6.12
C LEU A 196 -28.19 27.76 5.10
N PRO A 197 -27.90 29.03 5.43
CA PRO A 197 -27.93 30.10 4.45
C PRO A 197 -26.95 29.76 3.32
N LYS A 198 -27.30 30.12 2.09
CA LYS A 198 -26.38 30.05 0.96
C LYS A 198 -25.26 31.04 1.22
N GLU A 199 -24.01 30.55 1.29
CA GLU A 199 -22.82 31.41 1.25
C GLU A 199 -22.86 32.12 -0.11
N GLU A 200 -22.94 33.44 -0.12
CA GLU A 200 -22.65 34.24 -1.29
C GLU A 200 -21.20 33.95 -1.66
N GLU A 201 -20.97 33.46 -2.88
CA GLU A 201 -19.61 33.25 -3.41
C GLU A 201 -18.93 34.62 -3.46
N GLU A 202 -18.08 34.92 -2.47
CA GLU A 202 -17.12 36.00 -2.61
C GLU A 202 -16.18 35.60 -3.75
N GLU A 203 -16.31 36.34 -4.86
CA GLU A 203 -15.39 36.32 -5.99
C GLU A 203 -13.96 36.40 -5.47
N LYS A 204 -13.22 35.30 -5.59
CA LYS A 204 -11.77 35.34 -5.52
C LYS A 204 -11.23 35.75 -6.87
N ASP A 205 -11.28 37.03 -7.15
CA ASP A 205 -10.30 37.69 -8.02
C ASP A 205 -8.95 37.72 -7.27
N LYS A 206 -8.04 36.91 -7.73
CA LYS A 206 -6.61 37.17 -8.02
C LYS A 206 -5.80 35.88 -8.04
#